data_837de2c09167451ad1f499683b3699f1
#
_entry.id   837de2c09167451ad1f499683b3699f1
#
_cell.length_a   1.000
_cell.length_b   1.000
_cell.length_c   1.000
_cell.angle_alpha   90.00
_cell.angle_beta   90.00
_cell.angle_gamma   90.00
#
_symmetry.space_group_name_H-M   'P 1'
#
loop_
_entity.id
_entity.type
_entity.pdbx_description
1 polymer ?
#
loop_
_entity_poly.entity_id
_entity_poly.type
_entity_poly.pdbx_seq_one_letter_code
_entity_poly.pdbx_strand_id
1 'polypeptide(L)'
;MNKVTATLGALFCAAGLGQMAQAQTAGFDPNGNCTTLLGSASEADRVMIAAWTFGFIAASSDAVRPVDANNNAVLIGNLARVCQANPDASLLALVEASSRPAATTTTPAPQAAAPGSEAEVRALLMEFLQPGADLRALTQAILPTEDEVKAVYGEPLASALWASYKEQMGPGTAFGPKADHNDILVVYTTTRALFEQKPVLDEFPGGYKDVLQYFKIDVPIVRFKFIEAGETLGLAFDGLMYLNGRWVIMPKPWRSLPN
;
A
#
# COMPACT_ATOMS: atom_id res chain seq x y z
N MET A 1 79.53 -43.21 -18.55
CA MET A 1 78.38 -44.08 -18.90
C MET A 1 77.83 -44.65 -17.61
N ASN A 2 76.91 -43.96 -16.95
CA ASN A 2 76.22 -44.54 -15.77
C ASN A 2 74.73 -44.16 -15.88
N LYS A 3 73.96 -45.21 -16.06
CA LYS A 3 72.49 -45.12 -16.04
C LYS A 3 72.03 -45.07 -14.59
N VAL A 4 71.33 -44.01 -14.21
CA VAL A 4 70.62 -43.93 -12.95
C VAL A 4 69.14 -44.19 -13.22
N THR A 5 68.66 -45.30 -12.67
CA THR A 5 67.27 -45.72 -12.73
C THR A 5 66.53 -45.04 -11.55
N ALA A 6 65.60 -44.13 -11.83
CA ALA A 6 64.75 -43.50 -10.82
C ALA A 6 63.42 -44.26 -10.72
N THR A 7 63.14 -44.81 -9.53
CA THR A 7 61.94 -45.54 -9.21
C THR A 7 60.86 -44.48 -8.79
N LEU A 8 59.81 -44.37 -9.56
CA LEU A 8 58.65 -43.53 -9.19
C LEU A 8 57.76 -44.29 -8.20
N GLY A 9 57.67 -43.76 -6.97
CA GLY A 9 56.69 -44.18 -5.99
C GLY A 9 55.35 -43.53 -6.27
N ALA A 10 54.38 -44.36 -6.55
CA ALA A 10 52.99 -43.88 -6.72
C ALA A 10 52.37 -43.61 -5.36
N LEU A 11 52.13 -42.30 -5.04
CA LEU A 11 51.30 -41.86 -3.91
C LEU A 11 49.82 -41.88 -4.35
N PHE A 12 49.04 -42.82 -3.81
CA PHE A 12 47.60 -42.84 -3.94
C PHE A 12 47.02 -41.72 -3.01
N CYS A 13 46.69 -40.58 -3.57
CA CYS A 13 45.78 -39.63 -2.94
C CYS A 13 44.37 -40.15 -3.10
N ALA A 14 43.76 -40.66 -2.02
CA ALA A 14 42.32 -40.90 -1.94
C ALA A 14 41.62 -39.54 -1.96
N ALA A 15 41.20 -39.13 -3.13
CA ALA A 15 40.31 -37.97 -3.27
C ALA A 15 38.94 -38.37 -2.73
N GLY A 16 38.61 -37.80 -1.57
CA GLY A 16 37.24 -37.83 -1.07
C GLY A 16 36.33 -37.20 -2.12
N LEU A 17 35.43 -38.01 -2.65
CA LEU A 17 34.28 -37.54 -3.44
C LEU A 17 33.39 -36.69 -2.53
N GLY A 18 33.69 -35.39 -2.47
CA GLY A 18 32.75 -34.42 -1.98
C GLY A 18 31.49 -34.58 -2.81
N GLN A 19 30.41 -34.96 -2.16
CA GLN A 19 29.08 -34.85 -2.72
C GLN A 19 28.92 -33.40 -3.16
N MET A 20 28.99 -33.16 -4.46
CA MET A 20 28.45 -31.93 -5.02
C MET A 20 26.97 -31.96 -4.68
N ALA A 21 26.57 -31.15 -3.70
CA ALA A 21 25.18 -30.84 -3.49
C ALA A 21 24.68 -30.35 -4.85
N GLN A 22 23.84 -31.14 -5.51
CA GLN A 22 23.14 -30.72 -6.68
C GLN A 22 22.30 -29.51 -6.21
N ALA A 23 22.70 -28.34 -6.64
CA ALA A 23 21.83 -27.17 -6.51
C ALA A 23 20.55 -27.56 -7.25
N GLN A 24 19.52 -27.94 -6.50
CA GLN A 24 18.20 -28.08 -7.04
C GLN A 24 17.89 -26.71 -7.61
N THR A 25 17.78 -26.62 -8.92
CA THR A 25 17.29 -25.42 -9.57
C THR A 25 15.90 -25.22 -9.03
N ALA A 26 15.76 -24.25 -8.10
CA ALA A 26 14.47 -23.84 -7.61
C ALA A 26 13.65 -23.45 -8.83
N GLY A 27 12.60 -24.18 -9.09
CA GLY A 27 11.70 -23.98 -10.23
C GLY A 27 10.28 -24.13 -9.72
N PHE A 28 9.40 -23.25 -10.15
CA PHE A 28 7.97 -23.40 -9.92
C PHE A 28 7.24 -23.47 -11.25
N ASP A 29 6.09 -24.15 -11.26
CA ASP A 29 5.21 -24.18 -12.42
C ASP A 29 4.12 -23.11 -12.26
N PRO A 30 4.13 -22.04 -13.08
CA PRO A 30 3.11 -20.98 -12.99
C PRO A 30 1.70 -21.48 -13.34
N ASN A 31 1.57 -22.65 -14.01
CA ASN A 31 0.27 -23.28 -14.25
C ASN A 31 -0.25 -24.06 -13.04
N GLY A 32 0.58 -24.26 -12.02
CA GLY A 32 0.18 -24.91 -10.78
C GLY A 32 -0.88 -24.11 -10.02
N ASN A 33 -1.64 -24.85 -9.19
CA ASN A 33 -2.64 -24.23 -8.32
C ASN A 33 -2.00 -23.18 -7.39
N CYS A 34 -2.50 -21.97 -7.46
CA CYS A 34 -1.93 -20.80 -6.80
C CYS A 34 -1.85 -20.95 -5.27
N THR A 35 -2.89 -21.46 -4.64
CA THR A 35 -2.92 -21.67 -3.18
C THR A 35 -1.88 -22.70 -2.73
N THR A 36 -1.75 -23.80 -3.47
CA THR A 36 -0.77 -24.86 -3.19
C THR A 36 0.66 -24.33 -3.40
N LEU A 37 0.90 -23.60 -4.49
CA LEU A 37 2.18 -23.00 -4.83
C LEU A 37 2.69 -22.08 -3.71
N LEU A 38 1.86 -21.13 -3.28
CA LEU A 38 2.25 -20.17 -2.25
C LEU A 38 2.30 -20.79 -0.85
N GLY A 39 1.43 -21.76 -0.56
CA GLY A 39 1.37 -22.44 0.73
C GLY A 39 2.59 -23.32 1.01
N SER A 40 3.16 -23.95 -0.01
CA SER A 40 4.35 -24.84 0.09
C SER A 40 5.67 -24.15 -0.26
N ALA A 41 5.64 -22.88 -0.73
CA ALA A 41 6.81 -22.17 -1.19
C ALA A 41 7.81 -21.87 -0.06
N SER A 42 9.07 -22.24 -0.26
CA SER A 42 10.19 -21.76 0.54
C SER A 42 10.40 -20.25 0.34
N GLU A 43 11.22 -19.62 1.17
CA GLU A 43 11.56 -18.19 0.99
C GLU A 43 12.22 -17.92 -0.38
N ALA A 44 13.10 -18.82 -0.83
CA ALA A 44 13.73 -18.73 -2.15
C ALA A 44 12.70 -18.86 -3.29
N ASP A 45 11.73 -19.76 -3.16
CA ASP A 45 10.65 -19.92 -4.15
C ASP A 45 9.76 -18.68 -4.20
N ARG A 46 9.47 -18.06 -3.06
CA ARG A 46 8.67 -16.81 -2.99
C ARG A 46 9.37 -15.66 -3.70
N VAL A 47 10.69 -15.52 -3.53
CA VAL A 47 11.48 -14.51 -4.26
C VAL A 47 11.40 -14.76 -5.76
N MET A 48 11.48 -16.01 -6.20
CA MET A 48 11.41 -16.39 -7.61
C MET A 48 9.99 -16.15 -8.18
N ILE A 49 8.95 -16.52 -7.45
CA ILE A 49 7.55 -16.25 -7.82
C ILE A 49 7.33 -14.73 -7.95
N ALA A 50 7.84 -13.93 -7.01
CA ALA A 50 7.74 -12.48 -7.07
C ALA A 50 8.48 -11.92 -8.29
N ALA A 51 9.73 -12.32 -8.53
CA ALA A 51 10.52 -11.87 -9.68
C ALA A 51 9.87 -12.24 -11.02
N TRP A 52 9.34 -13.46 -11.14
CA TRP A 52 8.60 -13.89 -12.31
C TRP A 52 7.33 -13.06 -12.53
N THR A 53 6.55 -12.84 -11.46
CA THR A 53 5.31 -12.05 -11.53
C THR A 53 5.60 -10.60 -11.92
N PHE A 54 6.64 -9.98 -11.35
CA PHE A 54 7.06 -8.62 -11.74
C PHE A 54 7.49 -8.57 -13.20
N GLY A 55 8.27 -9.56 -13.66
CA GLY A 55 8.70 -9.66 -15.06
C GLY A 55 7.51 -9.83 -16.01
N PHE A 56 6.53 -10.63 -15.64
CA PHE A 56 5.31 -10.84 -16.43
C PHE A 56 4.48 -9.57 -16.52
N ILE A 57 4.27 -8.87 -15.38
CA ILE A 57 3.55 -7.60 -15.34
C ILE A 57 4.29 -6.54 -16.17
N ALA A 58 5.62 -6.42 -16.02
CA ALA A 58 6.43 -5.48 -16.79
C ALA A 58 6.39 -5.74 -18.30
N ALA A 59 6.35 -7.01 -18.72
CA ALA A 59 6.22 -7.38 -20.12
C ALA A 59 4.81 -7.12 -20.71
N SER A 60 3.80 -7.11 -19.84
CA SER A 60 2.39 -6.95 -20.23
C SER A 60 1.88 -5.50 -20.07
N SER A 61 2.60 -4.68 -19.34
CA SER A 61 2.31 -3.27 -19.09
C SER A 61 3.62 -2.49 -19.04
N ASP A 62 3.65 -1.24 -19.48
CA ASP A 62 4.87 -0.40 -19.43
C ASP A 62 5.30 -0.03 -18.00
N ALA A 63 4.73 -0.67 -16.99
CA ALA A 63 4.99 -0.42 -15.58
C ALA A 63 6.15 -1.29 -15.06
N VAL A 64 7.36 -0.74 -15.05
CA VAL A 64 8.54 -1.37 -14.42
C VAL A 64 8.58 -0.94 -12.94
N ARG A 65 8.58 -1.92 -12.02
CA ARG A 65 8.77 -1.68 -10.59
C ARG A 65 10.10 -2.29 -10.13
N PRO A 66 10.82 -1.63 -9.19
CA PRO A 66 12.03 -2.21 -8.62
C PRO A 66 11.70 -3.53 -7.90
N VAL A 67 12.55 -4.54 -8.09
CA VAL A 67 12.47 -5.82 -7.36
C VAL A 67 13.32 -5.69 -6.11
N ASP A 68 12.73 -5.32 -4.99
CA ASP A 68 13.35 -5.26 -3.67
C ASP A 68 12.56 -6.09 -2.64
N ALA A 69 13.14 -6.30 -1.45
CA ALA A 69 12.54 -7.14 -0.42
C ALA A 69 11.15 -6.66 0.04
N ASN A 70 10.92 -5.35 0.11
CA ASN A 70 9.65 -4.78 0.54
C ASN A 70 8.57 -4.96 -0.54
N ASN A 71 8.90 -4.66 -1.79
CA ASN A 71 7.99 -4.86 -2.93
C ASN A 71 7.64 -6.34 -3.11
N ASN A 72 8.62 -7.23 -2.92
CA ASN A 72 8.39 -8.69 -2.96
C ASN A 72 7.41 -9.13 -1.87
N ALA A 73 7.57 -8.67 -0.63
CA ALA A 73 6.69 -9.03 0.48
C ALA A 73 5.24 -8.54 0.23
N VAL A 74 5.08 -7.32 -0.26
CA VAL A 74 3.78 -6.74 -0.62
C VAL A 74 3.13 -7.53 -1.76
N LEU A 75 3.90 -7.85 -2.81
CA LEU A 75 3.40 -8.63 -3.95
C LEU A 75 2.95 -10.03 -3.52
N ILE A 76 3.78 -10.74 -2.76
CA ILE A 76 3.44 -12.08 -2.26
C ILE A 76 2.21 -12.05 -1.36
N GLY A 77 2.08 -11.04 -0.49
CA GLY A 77 0.88 -10.83 0.33
C GLY A 77 -0.38 -10.59 -0.49
N ASN A 78 -0.28 -9.82 -1.56
CA ASN A 78 -1.38 -9.58 -2.49
C ASN A 78 -1.73 -10.83 -3.28
N LEU A 79 -0.75 -11.55 -3.81
CA LEU A 79 -0.96 -12.82 -4.50
C LEU A 79 -1.64 -13.84 -3.58
N ALA A 80 -1.20 -13.98 -2.34
CA ALA A 80 -1.81 -14.90 -1.38
C ALA A 80 -3.31 -14.60 -1.17
N ARG A 81 -3.67 -13.32 -1.08
CA ARG A 81 -5.07 -12.89 -0.94
C ARG A 81 -5.91 -13.20 -2.18
N VAL A 82 -5.36 -12.95 -3.37
CA VAL A 82 -6.03 -13.26 -4.65
C VAL A 82 -6.17 -14.78 -4.83
N CYS A 83 -5.14 -15.55 -4.48
CA CYS A 83 -5.19 -17.02 -4.52
C CYS A 83 -6.26 -17.58 -3.56
N GLN A 84 -6.36 -17.04 -2.34
CA GLN A 84 -7.40 -17.46 -1.39
C GLN A 84 -8.82 -17.18 -1.89
N ALA A 85 -9.00 -16.08 -2.61
CA ALA A 85 -10.29 -15.73 -3.23
C ALA A 85 -10.61 -16.60 -4.47
N ASN A 86 -9.61 -17.26 -5.07
CA ASN A 86 -9.74 -18.08 -6.28
C ASN A 86 -8.97 -19.40 -6.11
N PRO A 87 -9.41 -20.30 -5.21
CA PRO A 87 -8.61 -21.46 -4.76
C PRO A 87 -8.26 -22.45 -5.87
N ASP A 88 -9.04 -22.52 -6.93
CA ASP A 88 -8.85 -23.47 -8.05
C ASP A 88 -8.05 -22.86 -9.22
N ALA A 89 -7.74 -21.57 -9.17
CA ALA A 89 -7.05 -20.89 -10.26
C ALA A 89 -5.53 -21.16 -10.24
N SER A 90 -4.91 -21.20 -11.43
CA SER A 90 -3.44 -21.21 -11.54
C SER A 90 -2.86 -19.81 -11.32
N LEU A 91 -1.63 -19.74 -10.86
CA LEU A 91 -0.91 -18.47 -10.71
C LEU A 91 -0.86 -17.70 -12.03
N LEU A 92 -0.55 -18.38 -13.14
CA LEU A 92 -0.51 -17.77 -14.46
C LEU A 92 -1.85 -17.14 -14.83
N ALA A 93 -2.95 -17.87 -14.68
CA ALA A 93 -4.28 -17.35 -15.02
C ALA A 93 -4.65 -16.09 -14.21
N LEU A 94 -4.29 -16.03 -12.93
CA LEU A 94 -4.53 -14.87 -12.08
C LEU A 94 -3.65 -13.67 -12.47
N VAL A 95 -2.39 -13.91 -12.80
CA VAL A 95 -1.47 -12.85 -13.24
C VAL A 95 -1.86 -12.34 -14.64
N GLU A 96 -2.23 -13.22 -15.57
CA GLU A 96 -2.77 -12.84 -16.89
C GLU A 96 -4.05 -12.03 -16.78
N ALA A 97 -4.98 -12.44 -15.91
CA ALA A 97 -6.22 -11.69 -15.67
C ALA A 97 -5.93 -10.28 -15.14
N SER A 98 -4.90 -10.15 -14.29
CA SER A 98 -4.46 -8.87 -13.73
C SER A 98 -3.65 -8.01 -14.71
N SER A 99 -2.97 -8.65 -15.67
CA SER A 99 -2.08 -7.98 -16.65
C SER A 99 -2.77 -7.69 -17.97
N ARG A 100 -3.93 -8.31 -18.23
CA ARG A 100 -4.67 -8.07 -19.47
C ARG A 100 -5.21 -6.64 -19.43
N PRO A 101 -4.82 -5.74 -20.38
CA PRO A 101 -5.56 -4.51 -20.55
C PRO A 101 -7.02 -4.94 -20.74
N ALA A 102 -7.91 -4.40 -19.91
CA ALA A 102 -9.32 -4.77 -19.94
C ALA A 102 -9.76 -4.81 -21.39
N ALA A 103 -10.07 -6.01 -21.91
CA ALA A 103 -10.61 -6.14 -23.25
C ALA A 103 -11.74 -5.12 -23.33
N THR A 104 -11.80 -4.35 -24.40
CA THR A 104 -12.87 -3.41 -24.70
C THR A 104 -14.20 -4.17 -24.88
N THR A 105 -14.65 -4.78 -23.81
CA THR A 105 -16.05 -4.92 -23.52
C THR A 105 -16.49 -3.51 -23.23
N THR A 106 -17.41 -3.00 -24.03
CA THR A 106 -18.16 -1.75 -23.85
C THR A 106 -18.13 -1.37 -22.39
N THR A 107 -17.23 -0.43 -22.03
CA THR A 107 -17.03 0.02 -20.64
C THR A 107 -18.40 0.38 -20.12
N PRO A 108 -18.92 -0.29 -19.06
CA PRO A 108 -19.95 0.35 -18.29
C PRO A 108 -19.34 1.69 -17.90
N ALA A 109 -20.04 2.78 -18.14
CA ALA A 109 -19.59 4.10 -17.71
C ALA A 109 -18.95 3.97 -16.33
N PRO A 110 -17.76 4.57 -16.06
CA PRO A 110 -16.99 4.31 -14.85
C PRO A 110 -17.98 4.29 -13.70
N GLN A 111 -18.17 3.11 -13.09
CA GLN A 111 -19.14 2.96 -12.04
C GLN A 111 -18.60 3.83 -10.92
N ALA A 112 -19.28 4.94 -10.65
CA ALA A 112 -18.85 5.89 -9.64
C ALA A 112 -18.50 5.11 -8.39
N ALA A 113 -17.31 5.32 -7.85
CA ALA A 113 -16.86 4.63 -6.64
C ALA A 113 -17.94 4.77 -5.57
N ALA A 114 -18.21 3.71 -4.83
CA ALA A 114 -19.25 3.76 -3.81
C ALA A 114 -18.96 4.91 -2.82
N PRO A 115 -19.95 5.70 -2.45
CA PRO A 115 -19.78 6.83 -1.53
C PRO A 115 -19.07 6.42 -0.24
N GLY A 116 -18.06 7.18 0.18
CA GLY A 116 -17.25 6.90 1.37
C GLY A 116 -16.27 5.74 1.23
N SER A 117 -16.08 5.17 0.04
CA SER A 117 -15.15 4.06 -0.19
C SER A 117 -13.69 4.51 -0.33
N GLU A 118 -12.75 3.56 -0.15
CA GLU A 118 -11.34 3.80 -0.42
C GLU A 118 -11.11 4.20 -1.89
N ALA A 119 -11.85 3.63 -2.83
CA ALA A 119 -11.75 3.97 -4.25
C ALA A 119 -12.15 5.42 -4.53
N GLU A 120 -13.20 5.91 -3.87
CA GLU A 120 -13.64 7.31 -4.00
C GLU A 120 -12.59 8.28 -3.44
N VAL A 121 -12.07 8.03 -2.24
CA VAL A 121 -11.05 8.92 -1.67
C VAL A 121 -9.74 8.90 -2.46
N ARG A 122 -9.37 7.75 -3.02
CA ARG A 122 -8.21 7.68 -3.94
C ARG A 122 -8.42 8.53 -5.18
N ALA A 123 -9.60 8.47 -5.78
CA ALA A 123 -9.96 9.30 -6.93
C ALA A 123 -9.87 10.79 -6.58
N LEU A 124 -10.45 11.22 -5.46
CA LEU A 124 -10.34 12.59 -4.96
C LEU A 124 -8.88 13.03 -4.77
N LEU A 125 -8.06 12.21 -4.11
CA LEU A 125 -6.66 12.57 -3.84
C LEU A 125 -5.81 12.61 -5.12
N MET A 126 -6.13 11.81 -6.14
CA MET A 126 -5.48 11.85 -7.44
C MET A 126 -5.77 13.16 -8.20
N GLU A 127 -6.87 13.85 -7.91
CA GLU A 127 -7.15 15.17 -8.49
C GLU A 127 -6.10 16.21 -8.06
N PHE A 128 -5.57 16.12 -6.82
CA PHE A 128 -4.49 16.98 -6.34
C PHE A 128 -3.17 16.79 -7.10
N LEU A 129 -2.96 15.62 -7.70
CA LEU A 129 -1.75 15.30 -8.47
C LEU A 129 -1.86 15.66 -9.95
N GLN A 130 -3.04 16.11 -10.43
CA GLN A 130 -3.21 16.45 -11.83
C GLN A 130 -2.39 17.70 -12.20
N PRO A 131 -1.71 17.71 -13.34
CA PRO A 131 -1.03 18.91 -13.82
C PRO A 131 -2.00 20.10 -13.95
N GLY A 132 -1.68 21.20 -13.26
CA GLY A 132 -2.53 22.39 -13.26
C GLY A 132 -3.74 22.36 -12.33
N ALA A 133 -3.80 21.37 -11.41
CA ALA A 133 -4.86 21.30 -10.40
C ALA A 133 -5.00 22.61 -9.62
N ASP A 134 -6.23 23.07 -9.45
CA ASP A 134 -6.52 24.18 -8.53
C ASP A 134 -6.52 23.67 -7.08
N LEU A 135 -5.31 23.59 -6.49
CA LEU A 135 -5.11 23.09 -5.12
C LEU A 135 -5.93 23.87 -4.09
N ARG A 136 -6.21 25.17 -4.35
CA ARG A 136 -7.03 25.96 -3.46
C ARG A 136 -8.48 25.50 -3.53
N ALA A 137 -9.05 25.39 -4.71
CA ALA A 137 -10.43 24.91 -4.88
C ALA A 137 -10.61 23.52 -4.30
N LEU A 138 -9.68 22.58 -4.60
CA LEU A 138 -9.70 21.23 -4.03
C LEU A 138 -9.60 21.24 -2.50
N THR A 139 -8.70 22.06 -1.93
CA THR A 139 -8.60 22.19 -0.47
C THR A 139 -9.90 22.74 0.13
N GLN A 140 -10.44 23.83 -0.43
CA GLN A 140 -11.67 24.43 0.07
C GLN A 140 -12.86 23.45 0.02
N ALA A 141 -12.93 22.59 -0.99
CA ALA A 141 -13.99 21.59 -1.13
C ALA A 141 -14.00 20.54 0.00
N ILE A 142 -12.89 20.35 0.71
CA ILE A 142 -12.77 19.36 1.79
C ILE A 142 -12.58 19.99 3.18
N LEU A 143 -12.65 21.33 3.32
CA LEU A 143 -12.61 21.96 4.64
C LEU A 143 -13.87 21.64 5.45
N PRO A 144 -13.74 21.46 6.79
CA PRO A 144 -14.88 21.16 7.65
C PRO A 144 -15.76 22.40 7.92
N THR A 145 -17.00 22.14 8.21
CA THR A 145 -17.92 23.09 8.87
C THR A 145 -17.93 22.84 10.38
N GLU A 146 -18.45 23.79 11.15
CA GLU A 146 -18.63 23.63 12.60
C GLU A 146 -19.51 22.43 12.94
N ASP A 147 -20.60 22.27 12.20
CA ASP A 147 -21.55 21.17 12.43
C ASP A 147 -20.91 19.81 12.17
N GLU A 148 -20.06 19.69 11.15
CA GLU A 148 -19.32 18.47 10.85
C GLU A 148 -18.30 18.13 11.94
N VAL A 149 -17.56 19.12 12.46
CA VAL A 149 -16.65 18.92 13.59
C VAL A 149 -17.42 18.43 14.82
N LYS A 150 -18.54 19.08 15.14
CA LYS A 150 -19.40 18.71 16.27
C LYS A 150 -20.13 17.38 16.06
N ALA A 151 -20.38 16.98 14.83
CA ALA A 151 -20.96 15.66 14.54
C ALA A 151 -19.98 14.52 14.86
N VAL A 152 -18.69 14.71 14.55
CA VAL A 152 -17.65 13.69 14.74
C VAL A 152 -17.14 13.65 16.17
N TYR A 153 -16.85 14.82 16.74
CA TYR A 153 -16.16 14.92 18.04
C TYR A 153 -17.09 15.39 19.15
N GLY A 154 -16.90 14.81 20.34
CA GLY A 154 -17.55 15.25 21.58
C GLY A 154 -16.90 16.50 22.18
N GLU A 155 -17.65 17.19 23.04
CA GLU A 155 -17.08 18.29 23.84
C GLU A 155 -16.15 17.74 24.95
N PRO A 156 -15.14 18.51 25.36
CA PRO A 156 -14.81 19.88 24.94
C PRO A 156 -13.96 19.96 23.64
N LEU A 157 -13.55 18.82 23.08
CA LEU A 157 -12.66 18.77 21.93
C LEU A 157 -13.28 19.42 20.68
N ALA A 158 -14.57 19.20 20.43
CA ALA A 158 -15.25 19.74 19.25
C ALA A 158 -15.15 21.27 19.16
N SER A 159 -15.44 21.96 20.26
CA SER A 159 -15.36 23.44 20.31
C SER A 159 -13.94 23.95 20.16
N ALA A 160 -12.96 23.29 20.79
CA ALA A 160 -11.56 23.66 20.70
C ALA A 160 -11.00 23.42 19.27
N LEU A 161 -11.37 22.32 18.64
CA LEU A 161 -11.02 22.01 17.24
C LEU A 161 -11.57 23.04 16.28
N TRP A 162 -12.86 23.36 16.40
CA TRP A 162 -13.48 24.34 15.51
C TRP A 162 -12.82 25.72 15.67
N ALA A 163 -12.53 26.16 16.89
CA ALA A 163 -11.80 27.40 17.12
C ALA A 163 -10.44 27.41 16.41
N SER A 164 -9.69 26.32 16.54
CA SER A 164 -8.39 26.14 15.90
C SER A 164 -8.50 26.12 14.36
N TYR A 165 -9.46 25.39 13.80
CA TYR A 165 -9.64 25.28 12.36
C TYR A 165 -10.07 26.60 11.71
N LYS A 166 -10.94 27.37 12.35
CA LYS A 166 -11.31 28.71 11.87
C LYS A 166 -10.10 29.63 11.73
N GLU A 167 -9.14 29.51 12.64
CA GLU A 167 -7.91 30.32 12.63
C GLU A 167 -6.92 29.83 11.57
N GLN A 168 -6.75 28.50 11.44
CA GLN A 168 -5.68 27.92 10.63
C GLN A 168 -6.11 27.57 9.20
N MET A 169 -7.39 27.36 8.94
CA MET A 169 -7.91 26.84 7.67
C MET A 169 -8.94 27.82 7.04
N GLY A 170 -8.51 29.07 6.84
CA GLY A 170 -9.35 30.11 6.21
C GLY A 170 -9.44 29.99 4.68
N PRO A 171 -10.15 30.95 4.03
CA PRO A 171 -10.40 30.92 2.58
C PRO A 171 -9.15 30.92 1.67
N GLY A 172 -7.99 31.27 2.23
CA GLY A 172 -6.69 31.26 1.52
C GLY A 172 -5.90 29.96 1.67
N THR A 173 -6.37 29.02 2.49
CA THR A 173 -5.67 27.76 2.75
C THR A 173 -5.64 26.89 1.50
N ALA A 174 -4.45 26.43 1.16
CA ALA A 174 -4.23 25.41 0.15
C ALA A 174 -3.15 24.46 0.63
N PHE A 175 -3.35 23.18 0.46
CA PHE A 175 -2.32 22.15 0.61
C PHE A 175 -2.30 21.27 -0.63
N GLY A 176 -1.26 20.49 -0.80
CA GLY A 176 -1.15 19.59 -1.93
C GLY A 176 0.22 18.94 -2.00
N PRO A 177 0.48 18.19 -3.07
CA PRO A 177 1.75 17.55 -3.31
C PRO A 177 2.89 18.56 -3.51
N LYS A 178 4.13 18.11 -3.33
CA LYS A 178 5.31 18.79 -3.85
C LYS A 178 5.46 18.48 -5.35
N ALA A 179 6.37 19.18 -6.01
CA ALA A 179 6.57 19.04 -7.46
C ALA A 179 7.03 17.64 -7.91
N ASP A 180 7.71 16.91 -7.02
CA ASP A 180 8.21 15.55 -7.21
C ASP A 180 7.19 14.47 -6.84
N HIS A 181 6.10 14.82 -6.16
CA HIS A 181 5.07 13.86 -5.78
C HIS A 181 4.12 13.56 -6.96
N ASN A 182 3.98 12.30 -7.28
CA ASN A 182 3.17 11.82 -8.41
C ASN A 182 2.36 10.56 -8.10
N ASP A 183 2.35 10.13 -6.82
CA ASP A 183 1.58 8.97 -6.34
C ASP A 183 1.06 9.23 -4.92
N ILE A 184 0.19 8.33 -4.42
CA ILE A 184 -0.41 8.42 -3.09
C ILE A 184 -0.32 7.10 -2.34
N LEU A 185 -0.02 7.20 -1.03
CA LEU A 185 -0.26 6.11 -0.07
C LEU A 185 -1.49 6.44 0.75
N VAL A 186 -2.41 5.48 0.88
CA VAL A 186 -3.66 5.62 1.62
C VAL A 186 -3.77 4.53 2.67
N VAL A 187 -4.07 4.94 3.90
CA VAL A 187 -4.49 4.06 5.00
C VAL A 187 -5.95 4.37 5.27
N TYR A 188 -6.83 3.46 4.87
CA TYR A 188 -8.29 3.58 4.99
C TYR A 188 -8.80 2.72 6.15
N THR A 189 -9.65 3.29 7.00
CA THR A 189 -10.29 2.59 8.12
C THR A 189 -11.57 3.31 8.55
N THR A 190 -12.10 2.99 9.74
CA THR A 190 -13.22 3.71 10.36
C THR A 190 -12.84 4.24 11.74
N THR A 191 -13.56 5.26 12.21
CA THR A 191 -13.39 5.79 13.57
C THR A 191 -13.67 4.75 14.63
N ARG A 192 -14.58 3.79 14.38
CA ARG A 192 -14.84 2.65 15.26
C ARG A 192 -13.61 1.72 15.35
N ALA A 193 -12.98 1.39 14.23
CA ALA A 193 -11.80 0.54 14.23
C ALA A 193 -10.63 1.19 15.01
N LEU A 194 -10.48 2.52 14.92
CA LEU A 194 -9.52 3.26 15.74
C LEU A 194 -9.91 3.20 17.23
N PHE A 195 -11.18 3.46 17.56
CA PHE A 195 -11.68 3.40 18.94
C PHE A 195 -11.49 2.02 19.57
N GLU A 196 -11.70 0.96 18.81
CA GLU A 196 -11.47 -0.44 19.22
C GLU A 196 -9.97 -0.80 19.25
N GLN A 197 -9.09 0.15 19.00
CA GLN A 197 -7.63 0.00 18.99
C GLN A 197 -7.15 -1.15 18.08
N LYS A 198 -7.77 -1.32 16.91
CA LYS A 198 -7.31 -2.29 15.91
C LYS A 198 -5.88 -1.95 15.45
N PRO A 199 -5.11 -2.90 14.92
CA PRO A 199 -3.72 -2.68 14.49
C PRO A 199 -3.52 -1.49 13.54
N VAL A 200 -4.55 -1.12 12.77
CA VAL A 200 -4.52 0.06 11.88
C VAL A 200 -4.31 1.38 12.62
N LEU A 201 -4.58 1.43 13.94
CA LEU A 201 -4.31 2.61 14.76
C LEU A 201 -2.82 2.97 14.79
N ASP A 202 -1.93 1.99 14.70
CA ASP A 202 -0.48 2.23 14.70
C ASP A 202 0.01 2.88 13.39
N GLU A 203 -0.80 2.86 12.34
CA GLU A 203 -0.55 3.60 11.11
C GLU A 203 -0.92 5.09 11.24
N PHE A 204 -1.71 5.47 12.24
CA PHE A 204 -2.07 6.86 12.49
C PHE A 204 -1.07 7.53 13.45
N PRO A 205 -0.96 8.89 13.41
CA PRO A 205 -0.13 9.61 14.38
C PRO A 205 -0.51 9.26 15.81
N GLY A 206 0.50 9.09 16.69
CA GLY A 206 0.31 8.63 18.07
C GLY A 206 -0.71 9.43 18.88
N GLY A 207 -0.86 10.73 18.59
CA GLY A 207 -1.86 11.59 19.24
C GLY A 207 -3.32 11.19 18.99
N TYR A 208 -3.60 10.30 18.01
CA TYR A 208 -4.96 9.75 17.88
C TYR A 208 -5.38 8.96 19.12
N LYS A 209 -4.45 8.31 19.84
CA LYS A 209 -4.73 7.55 21.06
C LYS A 209 -5.39 8.44 22.13
N ASP A 210 -5.07 9.73 22.14
CA ASP A 210 -5.58 10.69 23.13
C ASP A 210 -6.99 11.20 22.81
N VAL A 211 -7.43 11.05 21.55
CA VAL A 211 -8.71 11.57 21.08
C VAL A 211 -9.77 10.52 20.79
N LEU A 212 -9.43 9.22 20.90
CA LEU A 212 -10.36 8.11 20.61
C LEU A 212 -11.70 8.25 21.33
N GLN A 213 -11.67 8.63 22.62
CA GLN A 213 -12.84 8.78 23.47
C GLN A 213 -13.81 9.88 23.02
N TYR A 214 -13.36 10.79 22.15
CA TYR A 214 -14.19 11.90 21.66
C TYR A 214 -14.92 11.56 20.36
N PHE A 215 -14.65 10.45 19.71
CA PHE A 215 -15.41 10.04 18.53
C PHE A 215 -16.85 9.71 18.91
N LYS A 216 -17.82 10.37 18.27
CA LYS A 216 -19.26 10.22 18.51
C LYS A 216 -19.95 9.28 17.52
N ILE A 217 -19.39 9.16 16.33
CA ILE A 217 -19.99 8.43 15.21
C ILE A 217 -18.95 7.52 14.53
N ASP A 218 -19.45 6.48 13.88
CA ASP A 218 -18.64 5.58 13.08
C ASP A 218 -18.66 6.02 11.61
N VAL A 219 -17.53 6.52 11.12
CA VAL A 219 -17.38 7.00 9.75
C VAL A 219 -16.04 6.55 9.16
N PRO A 220 -15.92 6.43 7.84
CA PRO A 220 -14.64 6.26 7.18
C PRO A 220 -13.68 7.38 7.54
N ILE A 221 -12.44 7.00 7.85
CA ILE A 221 -11.34 7.93 8.14
C ILE A 221 -10.08 7.47 7.42
N VAL A 222 -9.34 8.43 6.90
CA VAL A 222 -8.17 8.19 6.07
C VAL A 222 -6.97 8.99 6.57
N ARG A 223 -5.83 8.32 6.62
CA ARG A 223 -4.51 8.93 6.59
C ARG A 223 -3.92 8.72 5.20
N PHE A 224 -3.28 9.73 4.63
CA PHE A 224 -2.68 9.61 3.30
C PHE A 224 -1.34 10.34 3.22
N LYS A 225 -0.56 10.01 2.20
CA LYS A 225 0.66 10.73 1.84
C LYS A 225 0.66 10.98 0.34
N PHE A 226 1.12 12.16 -0.05
CA PHE A 226 1.63 12.38 -1.40
C PHE A 226 3.09 11.94 -1.42
N ILE A 227 3.46 11.10 -2.37
CA ILE A 227 4.79 10.48 -2.49
C ILE A 227 5.30 10.58 -3.93
N GLU A 228 6.59 10.38 -4.12
CA GLU A 228 7.16 9.99 -5.40
C GLU A 228 6.84 8.51 -5.67
N ALA A 229 6.55 8.15 -6.92
CA ALA A 229 6.17 6.77 -7.27
C ALA A 229 7.26 5.78 -6.87
N GLY A 230 6.86 4.74 -6.15
CA GLY A 230 7.78 3.73 -5.62
C GLY A 230 8.34 4.04 -4.23
N GLU A 231 8.16 5.27 -3.72
CA GLU A 231 8.62 5.67 -2.39
C GLU A 231 7.54 5.44 -1.32
N THR A 232 7.97 5.37 -0.06
CA THR A 232 7.07 5.30 1.10
C THR A 232 7.14 6.57 1.96
N LEU A 233 8.15 7.41 1.72
CA LEU A 233 8.33 8.70 2.36
C LEU A 233 7.64 9.78 1.53
N GLY A 234 7.03 10.76 2.20
CA GLY A 234 6.33 11.83 1.52
C GLY A 234 5.62 12.78 2.46
N LEU A 235 4.79 13.64 1.91
CA LEU A 235 4.03 14.63 2.67
C LEU A 235 2.74 14.00 3.21
N ALA A 236 2.70 13.80 4.53
CA ALA A 236 1.62 13.10 5.22
C ALA A 236 0.52 14.03 5.71
N PHE A 237 -0.71 13.58 5.55
CA PHE A 237 -1.94 14.17 6.08
C PHE A 237 -2.75 13.10 6.80
N ASP A 238 -3.60 13.52 7.73
CA ASP A 238 -4.48 12.65 8.51
C ASP A 238 -5.86 13.29 8.69
N GLY A 239 -6.83 12.47 9.11
CA GLY A 239 -8.15 12.97 9.48
C GLY A 239 -9.07 13.34 8.30
N LEU A 240 -8.84 12.77 7.11
CA LEU A 240 -9.80 12.90 6.01
C LEU A 240 -10.95 11.91 6.25
N MET A 241 -12.16 12.40 6.49
CA MET A 241 -13.34 11.64 6.91
C MET A 241 -14.48 11.79 5.92
N TYR A 242 -15.31 10.75 5.76
CA TYR A 242 -16.49 10.81 4.93
C TYR A 242 -17.73 11.17 5.76
N LEU A 243 -18.30 12.33 5.48
CA LEU A 243 -19.45 12.90 6.21
C LEU A 243 -20.44 13.55 5.24
N ASN A 244 -21.72 13.35 5.46
CA ASN A 244 -22.79 14.04 4.72
C ASN A 244 -22.63 13.97 3.19
N GLY A 245 -22.12 12.83 2.68
CA GLY A 245 -21.93 12.61 1.25
C GLY A 245 -20.68 13.25 0.65
N ARG A 246 -19.71 13.70 1.47
CA ARG A 246 -18.44 14.27 1.01
C ARG A 246 -17.26 13.93 1.92
N TRP A 247 -16.06 14.07 1.41
CA TRP A 247 -14.84 13.99 2.19
C TRP A 247 -14.50 15.31 2.86
N VAL A 248 -14.12 15.26 4.14
CA VAL A 248 -13.86 16.43 5.00
C VAL A 248 -12.56 16.20 5.76
N ILE A 249 -11.65 17.17 5.76
CA ILE A 249 -10.36 17.03 6.42
C ILE A 249 -10.35 17.68 7.81
N MET A 250 -10.08 16.88 8.84
CA MET A 250 -9.97 17.30 10.25
C MET A 250 -8.63 16.85 10.84
N PRO A 251 -7.50 17.47 10.44
CA PRO A 251 -6.18 16.99 10.76
C PRO A 251 -5.79 17.29 12.21
N LYS A 252 -4.97 16.40 12.79
CA LYS A 252 -4.27 16.61 14.07
C LYS A 252 -5.18 16.98 15.24
N PRO A 253 -6.31 16.26 15.47
CA PRO A 253 -7.28 16.64 16.49
C PRO A 253 -6.70 16.72 17.90
N TRP A 254 -5.67 15.95 18.21
CA TRP A 254 -4.99 15.95 19.50
C TRP A 254 -4.29 17.27 19.85
N ARG A 255 -4.02 18.14 18.88
CA ARG A 255 -3.39 19.45 19.12
C ARG A 255 -4.32 20.46 19.76
N SER A 256 -5.61 20.19 19.72
CA SER A 256 -6.66 21.05 20.33
C SER A 256 -7.23 20.45 21.62
N LEU A 257 -6.60 19.40 22.17
CA LEU A 257 -7.01 18.90 23.47
C LEU A 257 -6.80 20.00 24.53
N PRO A 258 -7.82 20.27 25.37
CA PRO A 258 -7.65 21.17 26.50
C PRO A 258 -6.61 20.57 27.48
N ASN A 259 -5.74 21.43 28.00
CA ASN A 259 -4.76 21.09 29.05
C ASN A 259 -5.43 20.69 30.34
#